data_52211f481f2de7ab1ae2ed49c87c3950
#
_entry.id   52211f481f2de7ab1ae2ed49c87c3950
#
_cell.length_a   1.000
_cell.length_b   1.000
_cell.length_c   1.000
_cell.angle_alpha   90.00
_cell.angle_beta   90.00
_cell.angle_gamma   90.00
#
_symmetry.space_group_name_H-M   'P 1'
#
loop_
_entity.id
_entity.type
_entity.pdbx_description
1 polymer ?
#
loop_
_entity_poly.entity_id
_entity_poly.type
_entity_poly.pdbx_seq_one_letter_code
_entity_poly.pdbx_strand_id
1 'polypeptide(L)'
;MKVSLVGAGYWGSKLKAELETIPGVDGIEIIDIKNGKSINDITFDNVILATPAWDHYKQTMQMLEQGKNLYVEKPLALTTKECLDI
;
A
#
# COMPACT_ATOMS: atom_id res chain seq x y z
N MET A 1 -8.93 -2.67 13.27
CA MET A 1 -8.38 -3.04 11.96
C MET A 1 -6.93 -2.61 11.88
N LYS A 2 -6.07 -3.50 11.47
CA LYS A 2 -4.63 -3.23 11.31
C LYS A 2 -4.31 -3.03 9.85
N VAL A 3 -3.48 -2.02 9.54
CA VAL A 3 -3.21 -1.58 8.17
C VAL A 3 -1.70 -1.48 7.95
N SER A 4 -1.23 -2.03 6.83
CA SER A 4 0.14 -1.84 6.36
C SER A 4 0.12 -0.76 5.29
N LEU A 5 0.87 0.32 5.51
CA LEU A 5 1.00 1.42 4.57
C LEU A 5 2.37 1.31 3.86
N VAL A 6 2.34 1.08 2.56
CA VAL A 6 3.55 0.95 1.74
C VAL A 6 3.85 2.27 1.08
N GLY A 7 5.01 2.83 1.37
CA GLY A 7 5.40 4.16 0.92
C GLY A 7 5.02 5.24 1.92
N ALA A 8 6.01 5.99 2.42
CA ALA A 8 5.80 7.04 3.41
C ALA A 8 6.27 8.40 2.90
N GLY A 9 6.21 8.64 1.57
CA GLY A 9 6.47 9.93 0.99
C GLY A 9 5.38 10.94 1.33
N TYR A 10 5.27 12.00 0.56
CA TYR A 10 4.33 13.09 0.85
C TYR A 10 2.89 12.61 1.07
N TRP A 11 2.34 11.82 0.13
CA TRP A 11 0.98 11.31 0.23
C TRP A 11 0.84 10.22 1.28
N GLY A 12 1.85 9.34 1.39
CA GLY A 12 1.85 8.29 2.41
C GLY A 12 1.82 8.85 3.82
N SER A 13 2.57 9.91 4.08
CA SER A 13 2.57 10.57 5.39
C SER A 13 1.22 11.20 5.71
N LYS A 14 0.53 11.76 4.72
CA LYS A 14 -0.82 12.29 4.91
C LYS A 14 -1.83 11.20 5.19
N LEU A 15 -1.76 10.09 4.47
CA LEU A 15 -2.63 8.95 4.69
C LEU A 15 -2.42 8.37 6.08
N LYS A 16 -1.18 8.28 6.55
CA LYS A 16 -0.89 7.83 7.90
C LYS A 16 -1.58 8.71 8.94
N ALA A 17 -1.45 10.03 8.80
CA ALA A 17 -2.08 10.97 9.73
C ALA A 17 -3.60 10.81 9.75
N GLU A 18 -4.22 10.62 8.59
CA GLU A 18 -5.66 10.40 8.51
C GLU A 18 -6.08 9.07 9.14
N LEU A 19 -5.34 7.99 8.88
CA LEU A 19 -5.63 6.67 9.43
C LEU A 19 -5.57 6.67 10.95
N GLU A 20 -4.65 7.42 11.55
CA GLU A 20 -4.54 7.53 12.99
C GLU A 20 -5.77 8.13 13.65
N THR A 21 -6.60 8.87 12.90
CA THR A 21 -7.82 9.49 13.41
C THR A 21 -9.06 8.62 13.26
N ILE A 22 -8.97 7.49 12.56
CA ILE A 22 -10.11 6.62 12.29
C ILE A 22 -10.31 5.64 13.47
N PRO A 23 -11.48 5.65 14.15
CA PRO A 23 -11.69 4.79 15.35
C PRO A 23 -11.64 3.34 15.01
N GLY A 24 -11.63 2.75 14.04
CA GLY A 24 -11.51 1.31 13.77
C GLY A 24 -10.09 0.85 13.48
N VAL A 25 -9.16 1.81 13.30
CA VAL A 25 -7.77 1.50 12.97
C VAL A 25 -6.95 1.47 14.25
N ASP A 26 -6.53 0.29 14.68
CA ASP A 26 -5.81 0.09 15.94
C ASP A 26 -4.34 -0.31 15.75
N GLY A 27 -3.85 -0.37 14.53
CA GLY A 27 -2.46 -0.64 14.25
C GLY A 27 -2.08 -0.23 12.83
N ILE A 28 -0.95 0.48 12.68
CA ILE A 28 -0.43 0.92 11.39
C ILE A 28 1.04 0.52 11.33
N GLU A 29 1.41 -0.24 10.30
CA GLU A 29 2.82 -0.52 10.02
C GLU A 29 3.24 0.21 8.76
N ILE A 30 4.43 0.81 8.80
CA ILE A 30 4.98 1.56 7.67
C ILE A 30 6.04 0.70 6.98
N ILE A 31 5.84 0.46 5.69
CA ILE A 31 6.78 -0.26 4.85
C ILE A 31 7.37 0.73 3.85
N ASP A 32 8.63 1.09 4.03
CA ASP A 32 9.30 2.08 3.18
C ASP A 32 10.78 1.69 3.03
N ILE A 33 11.34 1.96 1.87
CA ILE A 33 12.76 1.78 1.60
C ILE A 33 13.59 2.54 2.63
N LYS A 34 13.16 3.73 3.04
CA LYS A 34 13.87 4.58 3.98
C LYS A 34 14.02 3.96 5.37
N ASN A 35 13.12 3.07 5.77
CA ASN A 35 13.22 2.37 7.05
C ASN A 35 13.75 0.94 6.90
N GLY A 36 14.31 0.62 5.73
CA GLY A 36 14.92 -0.68 5.46
C GLY A 36 13.93 -1.81 5.23
N LYS A 37 12.64 -1.52 5.09
CA LYS A 37 11.60 -2.53 4.89
C LYS A 37 11.21 -2.64 3.42
N SER A 38 10.72 -3.80 3.03
CA SER A 38 10.21 -4.06 1.68
C SER A 38 8.80 -4.62 1.75
N ILE A 39 8.15 -4.74 0.59
CA ILE A 39 6.80 -5.29 0.50
C ILE A 39 6.72 -6.73 1.05
N ASN A 40 7.84 -7.44 1.10
CA ASN A 40 7.90 -8.78 1.68
C ASN A 40 7.83 -8.78 3.21
N ASP A 41 7.99 -7.63 3.85
CA ASP A 41 7.92 -7.49 5.30
C ASP A 41 6.52 -7.17 5.82
N ILE A 42 5.51 -7.13 4.93
CA ILE A 42 4.13 -6.84 5.30
C ILE A 42 3.57 -7.98 6.13
N THR A 43 3.02 -7.64 7.30
CA THR A 43 2.44 -8.62 8.22
C THR A 43 0.92 -8.55 8.31
N PHE A 44 0.31 -7.43 7.95
CA PHE A 44 -1.14 -7.24 8.05
C PHE A 44 -1.85 -7.58 6.73
N ASP A 45 -3.14 -7.90 6.81
CA ASP A 45 -3.92 -8.27 5.62
C ASP A 45 -4.48 -7.08 4.86
N ASN A 46 -4.61 -5.92 5.50
CA ASN A 46 -5.11 -4.71 4.86
C ASN A 46 -3.92 -3.84 4.46
N VAL A 47 -3.78 -3.59 3.17
CA VAL A 47 -2.60 -2.93 2.61
C VAL A 47 -3.01 -1.71 1.80
N ILE A 48 -2.37 -0.58 2.08
CA ILE A 48 -2.50 0.63 1.27
C ILE A 48 -1.18 0.85 0.53
N LEU A 49 -1.24 0.91 -0.80
CA LEU A 49 -0.08 1.19 -1.64
C LEU A 49 -0.05 2.68 -1.98
N ALA A 50 0.90 3.39 -1.40
CA ALA A 50 1.13 4.83 -1.64
C ALA A 50 2.51 5.08 -2.24
N THR A 51 3.01 4.12 -3.01
CA THR A 51 4.30 4.17 -3.70
C THR A 51 4.15 4.90 -5.05
N PRO A 52 5.26 5.20 -5.75
CA PRO A 52 5.18 5.77 -7.09
C PRO A 52 4.38 4.90 -8.07
N ALA A 53 3.73 5.54 -9.03
CA ALA A 53 2.83 4.85 -9.96
C ALA A 53 3.48 3.68 -10.71
N TRP A 54 4.78 3.78 -11.04
CA TRP A 54 5.49 2.74 -11.77
C TRP A 54 5.67 1.45 -10.96
N ASP A 55 5.49 1.49 -9.64
CA ASP A 55 5.56 0.32 -8.78
C ASP A 55 4.19 -0.33 -8.54
N HIS A 56 3.08 0.35 -8.86
CA HIS A 56 1.74 -0.08 -8.48
C HIS A 56 1.37 -1.44 -9.07
N TYR A 57 1.61 -1.64 -10.37
CA TYR A 57 1.23 -2.90 -11.02
C TYR A 57 1.88 -4.10 -10.34
N LYS A 58 3.19 -4.07 -10.22
CA LYS A 58 3.97 -5.17 -9.65
C LYS A 58 3.56 -5.44 -8.21
N GLN A 59 3.45 -4.39 -7.41
CA GLN A 59 3.09 -4.53 -6.01
C GLN A 59 1.65 -5.01 -5.83
N THR A 60 0.72 -4.52 -6.64
CA THR A 60 -0.67 -4.95 -6.60
C THR A 60 -0.78 -6.43 -6.91
N MET A 61 -0.15 -6.89 -7.98
CA MET A 61 -0.19 -8.29 -8.36
C MET A 61 0.40 -9.18 -7.27
N GLN A 62 1.50 -8.77 -6.68
CA GLN A 62 2.14 -9.51 -5.59
C GLN A 62 1.22 -9.61 -4.36
N MET A 63 0.54 -8.53 -4.00
CA MET A 63 -0.36 -8.54 -2.84
C MET A 63 -1.63 -9.35 -3.10
N LEU A 64 -2.17 -9.30 -4.31
CA LEU A 64 -3.33 -10.11 -4.67
C LEU A 64 -3.01 -11.61 -4.61
N GLU A 65 -1.81 -12.01 -5.03
CA GLU A 65 -1.39 -13.40 -4.93
C GLU A 65 -1.33 -13.87 -3.48
N GLN A 66 -1.07 -12.98 -2.53
CA GLN A 66 -1.05 -13.28 -1.11
C GLN A 66 -2.41 -13.15 -0.44
N GLY A 67 -3.46 -12.84 -1.19
CA GLY A 67 -4.80 -12.70 -0.64
C GLY A 67 -5.02 -11.45 0.19
N LYS A 68 -4.22 -10.41 -0.01
CA LYS A 68 -4.36 -9.16 0.75
C LYS A 68 -5.54 -8.33 0.28
N ASN A 69 -6.11 -7.53 1.19
CA ASN A 69 -7.09 -6.51 0.86
C ASN A 69 -6.35 -5.22 0.53
N LEU A 70 -6.61 -4.67 -0.67
CA LEU A 70 -5.80 -3.57 -1.19
C LEU A 70 -6.58 -2.28 -1.38
N TYR A 71 -5.93 -1.18 -1.04
CA TYR A 71 -6.25 0.15 -1.54
C TYR A 71 -5.00 0.67 -2.26
N VAL A 72 -5.13 1.03 -3.53
CA VAL A 72 -4.01 1.52 -4.34
C VAL A 72 -4.28 2.97 -4.74
N GLU A 73 -3.32 3.87 -4.45
CA GLU A 73 -3.42 5.25 -4.91
C GLU A 73 -3.39 5.29 -6.44
N LYS A 74 -4.13 6.22 -7.01
CA LYS A 74 -4.13 6.38 -8.47
C LYS A 74 -2.83 7.03 -8.96
N PRO A 75 -2.43 6.70 -10.20
CA PRO A 75 -3.10 5.75 -11.09
C PRO A 75 -2.86 4.31 -10.64
N LEU A 76 -3.83 3.43 -10.89
CA LEU A 76 -3.73 2.01 -10.53
C LEU A 76 -2.51 1.35 -11.16
N ALA A 77 -2.26 1.69 -12.42
CA ALA A 77 -1.10 1.22 -13.17
C ALA A 77 -0.79 2.22 -14.28
N LEU A 78 0.30 2.01 -15.03
CA LEU A 78 0.75 2.95 -16.06
C LEU A 78 0.12 2.69 -17.43
N THR A 79 -0.43 1.50 -17.67
CA THR A 79 -1.01 1.15 -18.96
C THR A 79 -2.40 0.55 -18.77
N THR A 80 -3.22 0.63 -19.82
CA THR A 80 -4.55 0.00 -19.85
C THR A 80 -4.43 -1.50 -19.66
N LYS A 81 -3.45 -2.13 -20.29
CA LYS A 81 -3.24 -3.57 -20.16
C LYS A 81 -2.98 -3.97 -18.71
N GLU A 82 -2.12 -3.24 -18.01
CA GLU A 82 -1.83 -3.51 -16.62
C GLU A 82 -3.07 -3.35 -15.74
N CYS A 83 -3.87 -2.32 -15.98
CA CYS A 83 -5.12 -2.12 -15.25
C CYS A 83 -6.09 -3.29 -15.48
N LEU A 84 -6.17 -3.80 -16.69
CA LEU A 84 -7.04 -4.93 -17.02
C LEU A 84 -6.54 -6.24 -16.40
N ASP A 85 -5.22 -6.41 -16.23
CA ASP A 85 -4.65 -7.58 -15.60
C ASP A 85 -4.93 -7.63 -14.10
N ILE A 86 -5.13 -6.49 -13.47
CA ILE A 86 -5.50 -6.41 -12.07
C ILE A 86 -6.98 -6.75 -11.90
#